data_30befded8517b0748ba47d8946a1852b
#
_entry.id   30befded8517b0748ba47d8946a1852b
#
_cell.length_a   1.000
_cell.length_b   1.000
_cell.length_c   1.000
_cell.angle_alpha   90.00
_cell.angle_beta   90.00
_cell.angle_gamma   90.00
#
_symmetry.space_group_name_H-M   'P 1'
#
loop_
_entity.id
_entity.type
_entity.pdbx_description
1 polymer ?
#
loop_
_entity_poly.entity_id
_entity_poly.type
_entity_poly.pdbx_seq_one_letter_code
_entity_poly.pdbx_strand_id
1 'polypeptide(L)'
;MENKTVTMAHGAGGKQTSELIDQVFKAHFANNDLTAYDAAVLVPPAGRMAVSTDGFIVSPAFFPGGNIGKLSICGTVNDLACMGAKPLYLTCA
;
A
#
# COMPACT_ATOMS: atom_id res chain seq x y z
N MET A 1 7.10 -10.09 -12.45
CA MET A 1 6.31 -9.67 -13.63
C MET A 1 7.06 -8.59 -14.40
N GLU A 2 8.09 -8.96 -15.12
CA GLU A 2 8.79 -7.99 -15.96
C GLU A 2 7.97 -7.67 -17.22
N ASN A 3 7.97 -6.40 -17.61
CA ASN A 3 7.36 -5.92 -18.87
C ASN A 3 5.90 -6.29 -19.08
N LYS A 4 5.16 -6.52 -17.99
CA LYS A 4 3.73 -6.80 -18.04
C LYS A 4 2.92 -5.60 -17.60
N THR A 5 1.76 -5.46 -18.18
CA THR A 5 0.81 -4.41 -17.89
C THR A 5 -0.40 -5.01 -17.17
N VAL A 6 -0.91 -4.30 -16.16
CA VAL A 6 -2.15 -4.68 -15.51
C VAL A 6 -3.31 -4.48 -16.49
N THR A 7 -4.15 -5.49 -16.62
CA THR A 7 -5.30 -5.50 -17.53
C THR A 7 -6.59 -5.74 -16.75
N MET A 8 -7.72 -5.68 -17.42
CA MET A 8 -9.03 -5.96 -16.82
C MET A 8 -9.10 -7.36 -16.21
N ALA A 9 -8.40 -8.33 -16.80
CA ALA A 9 -8.37 -9.70 -16.29
C ALA A 9 -7.74 -9.82 -14.91
N HIS A 10 -6.83 -8.93 -14.55
CA HIS A 10 -6.23 -8.89 -13.21
C HIS A 10 -7.21 -8.44 -12.13
N GLY A 11 -8.30 -7.81 -12.49
CA GLY A 11 -9.36 -7.41 -11.56
C GLY A 11 -10.53 -8.38 -11.46
N ALA A 12 -10.51 -9.48 -12.21
CA ALA A 12 -11.64 -10.41 -12.29
C ALA A 12 -11.74 -11.42 -11.15
N GLY A 13 -10.76 -11.48 -10.25
CA GLY A 13 -10.77 -12.39 -9.10
C GLY A 13 -10.29 -13.80 -9.40
N GLY A 14 -9.78 -14.07 -10.61
CA GLY A 14 -9.31 -15.38 -11.04
C GLY A 14 -7.80 -15.57 -10.87
N LYS A 15 -7.25 -16.46 -11.72
CA LYS A 15 -5.83 -16.81 -11.69
C LYS A 15 -4.91 -15.59 -11.86
N GLN A 16 -5.23 -14.70 -12.80
CA GLN A 16 -4.40 -13.52 -13.05
C GLN A 16 -4.41 -12.54 -11.86
N THR A 17 -5.53 -12.43 -11.16
CA THR A 17 -5.59 -11.64 -9.92
C THR A 17 -4.68 -12.25 -8.86
N SER A 18 -4.74 -13.56 -8.66
CA SER A 18 -3.88 -14.26 -7.69
C SER A 18 -2.41 -14.14 -8.04
N GLU A 19 -2.04 -14.25 -9.32
CA GLU A 19 -0.67 -14.06 -9.77
C GLU A 19 -0.17 -12.64 -9.50
N LEU A 20 -0.98 -11.62 -9.74
CA LEU A 20 -0.63 -10.23 -9.45
C LEU A 20 -0.39 -10.03 -7.95
N ILE A 21 -1.28 -10.55 -7.11
CA ILE A 21 -1.14 -10.46 -5.66
C ILE A 21 0.14 -11.14 -5.20
N ASP A 22 0.39 -12.36 -5.65
CA ASP A 22 1.56 -13.14 -5.21
C ASP A 22 2.88 -12.59 -5.72
N GLN A 23 2.94 -12.20 -6.99
CA GLN A 23 4.20 -11.80 -7.63
C GLN A 23 4.57 -10.35 -7.37
N VAL A 24 3.61 -9.48 -7.11
CA VAL A 24 3.85 -8.05 -6.92
C VAL A 24 3.57 -7.64 -5.48
N PHE A 25 2.34 -7.74 -5.01
CA PHE A 25 1.98 -7.20 -3.71
C PHE A 25 2.63 -7.96 -2.56
N LYS A 26 2.47 -9.27 -2.50
CA LYS A 26 3.08 -10.07 -1.41
C LYS A 26 4.60 -10.08 -1.48
N ALA A 27 5.17 -10.08 -2.68
CA ALA A 27 6.62 -10.05 -2.85
C ALA A 27 7.26 -8.77 -2.30
N HIS A 28 6.56 -7.63 -2.37
CA HIS A 28 7.09 -6.34 -1.93
C HIS A 28 6.67 -5.96 -0.51
N PHE A 29 5.49 -6.35 -0.08
CA PHE A 29 5.00 -6.02 1.26
C PHE A 29 5.34 -7.06 2.32
N ALA A 30 5.76 -8.23 1.94
CA ALA A 30 6.46 -9.26 2.74
C ALA A 30 6.01 -9.41 4.20
N ASN A 31 4.71 -9.35 4.48
CA ASN A 31 4.20 -9.57 5.83
C ASN A 31 3.06 -10.57 5.80
N ASN A 32 3.39 -11.85 6.01
CA ASN A 32 2.42 -12.95 5.94
C ASN A 32 1.29 -12.81 6.95
N ASP A 33 1.55 -12.23 8.13
CA ASP A 33 0.53 -12.06 9.15
C ASP A 33 -0.50 -11.01 8.76
N LEU A 34 -0.12 -10.02 7.96
CA LEU A 34 -0.97 -8.92 7.55
C LEU A 34 -1.56 -9.08 6.15
N THR A 35 -0.94 -9.89 5.30
CA THR A 35 -1.31 -9.97 3.88
C THR A 35 -1.81 -11.34 3.43
N ALA A 36 -1.88 -12.33 4.31
CA ALA A 36 -2.23 -13.70 3.94
C ALA A 36 -3.73 -13.93 3.73
N TYR A 37 -4.58 -13.12 4.34
CA TYR A 37 -6.02 -13.30 4.36
C TYR A 37 -6.76 -12.05 3.88
N ASP A 38 -8.07 -12.11 3.84
CA ASP A 38 -8.92 -11.04 3.35
C ASP A 38 -8.85 -9.76 4.19
N ALA A 39 -8.46 -9.91 5.45
CA ALA A 39 -8.28 -8.79 6.37
C ALA A 39 -7.05 -8.98 7.23
N ALA A 40 -6.43 -7.89 7.60
CA ALA A 40 -5.34 -7.89 8.58
C ALA A 40 -5.90 -7.82 9.99
N VAL A 41 -5.40 -8.67 10.88
CA VAL A 41 -5.74 -8.64 12.30
C VAL A 41 -4.57 -8.02 13.06
N LEU A 42 -4.85 -6.94 13.76
CA LEU A 42 -3.83 -6.14 14.46
C LEU A 42 -4.14 -6.08 15.95
N VAL A 43 -3.09 -6.09 16.75
CA VAL A 43 -3.22 -5.75 18.18
C VAL A 43 -3.00 -4.24 18.30
N PRO A 44 -4.03 -3.46 18.69
CA PRO A 44 -3.88 -2.02 18.77
C PRO A 44 -2.94 -1.64 19.91
N PRO A 45 -2.11 -0.59 19.72
CA PRO A 45 -1.30 -0.08 20.82
C PRO A 45 -2.18 0.55 21.89
N ALA A 46 -1.66 0.64 23.12
CA ALA A 46 -2.34 1.36 24.19
C ALA A 46 -2.34 2.87 23.91
N GLY A 47 -3.42 3.56 24.30
CA GLY A 47 -3.55 4.99 24.15
C GLY A 47 -4.42 5.42 22.98
N ARG A 48 -4.24 6.64 22.51
CA ARG A 48 -5.00 7.21 21.40
C ARG A 48 -4.42 6.77 20.07
N MET A 49 -5.28 6.65 19.09
CA MET A 49 -4.89 6.28 17.72
C MET A 49 -5.23 7.43 16.77
N ALA A 50 -4.30 7.77 15.90
CA ALA A 50 -4.53 8.67 14.78
C ALA A 50 -4.63 7.87 13.48
N VAL A 51 -5.60 8.22 12.65
CA VAL A 51 -5.81 7.60 11.34
C VAL A 51 -5.87 8.69 10.30
N SER A 52 -5.17 8.51 9.21
CA SER A 52 -5.21 9.41 8.04
C SER A 52 -5.39 8.58 6.78
N THR A 53 -6.17 9.11 5.86
CA THR A 53 -6.38 8.52 4.54
C THR A 53 -6.17 9.61 3.50
N ASP A 54 -5.42 9.30 2.45
CA ASP A 54 -5.16 10.24 1.38
C ASP A 54 -5.07 9.52 0.04
N GLY A 55 -5.30 10.25 -1.03
CA GLY A 55 -5.12 9.79 -2.40
C GLY A 55 -4.11 10.68 -3.11
N PHE A 56 -3.34 10.11 -4.03
CA PHE A 56 -2.30 10.85 -4.72
C PHE A 56 -2.47 10.72 -6.22
N ILE A 57 -2.35 11.85 -6.90
CA ILE A 57 -2.38 11.94 -8.36
C ILE A 57 -1.10 12.67 -8.77
N VAL A 58 -0.31 12.02 -9.60
CA VAL A 58 0.89 12.63 -10.18
C VAL A 58 1.12 12.09 -11.58
N SER A 59 1.47 12.98 -12.50
CA SER A 59 1.80 12.62 -13.88
C SER A 59 3.06 13.38 -14.32
N PRO A 60 4.10 12.66 -14.75
CA PRO A 60 4.19 11.21 -14.85
C PRO A 60 4.30 10.52 -13.48
N ALA A 61 3.98 9.22 -13.43
CA ALA A 61 4.06 8.44 -12.18
C ALA A 61 5.50 8.28 -11.68
N PHE A 62 6.47 8.32 -12.57
CA PHE A 62 7.89 8.36 -12.26
C PHE A 62 8.43 9.75 -12.62
N PHE A 63 9.10 10.41 -11.68
CA PHE A 63 9.59 11.77 -11.86
C PHE A 63 10.96 11.95 -11.19
N PRO A 64 11.69 13.01 -11.49
CA PRO A 64 12.97 13.27 -10.83
C PRO A 64 12.80 13.35 -9.31
N GLY A 65 13.54 12.52 -8.59
CA GLY A 65 13.50 12.46 -7.13
C GLY A 65 12.49 11.50 -6.54
N GLY A 66 11.63 10.84 -7.35
CA GLY A 66 10.67 9.91 -6.80
C GLY A 66 9.71 9.27 -7.80
N ASN A 67 8.64 8.73 -7.25
CA ASN A 67 7.54 8.14 -7.98
C ASN A 67 6.26 8.21 -7.13
N ILE A 68 5.14 7.82 -7.71
CA ILE A 68 3.84 7.85 -7.00
C ILE A 68 3.84 6.96 -5.76
N GLY A 69 4.55 5.84 -5.78
CA GLY A 69 4.68 4.96 -4.62
C GLY A 69 5.37 5.64 -3.45
N LYS A 70 6.51 6.28 -3.70
CA LYS A 70 7.22 7.06 -2.69
C LYS A 70 6.37 8.21 -2.17
N LEU A 71 5.68 8.92 -3.06
CA LEU A 71 4.80 10.02 -2.70
C LEU A 71 3.67 9.56 -1.77
N SER A 72 3.06 8.41 -2.05
CA SER A 72 1.96 7.88 -1.26
C SER A 72 2.37 7.60 0.19
N ILE A 73 3.54 7.02 0.39
CA ILE A 73 4.07 6.76 1.74
C ILE A 73 4.46 8.06 2.44
N CYS A 74 5.25 8.90 1.79
CA CYS A 74 5.75 10.13 2.40
C CYS A 74 4.62 11.11 2.74
N GLY A 75 3.64 11.28 1.86
CA GLY A 75 2.52 12.18 2.09
C GLY A 75 1.64 11.72 3.26
N THR A 76 1.34 10.43 3.33
CA THR A 76 0.53 9.86 4.42
C THR A 76 1.26 9.94 5.76
N VAL A 77 2.55 9.61 5.79
CA VAL A 77 3.37 9.69 7.01
C VAL A 77 3.49 11.13 7.49
N ASN A 78 3.61 12.10 6.58
CA ASN A 78 3.67 13.51 6.93
C ASN A 78 2.41 13.98 7.67
N ASP A 79 1.23 13.55 7.24
CA ASP A 79 -0.03 13.90 7.91
C ASP A 79 -0.07 13.36 9.34
N LEU A 80 0.37 12.13 9.56
CA LEU A 80 0.47 11.56 10.89
C LEU A 80 1.51 12.29 11.75
N ALA A 81 2.64 12.65 11.17
CA ALA A 81 3.70 13.38 11.85
C ALA A 81 3.23 14.77 12.31
N CYS A 82 2.41 15.45 11.51
CA CYS A 82 1.82 16.74 11.90
C CYS A 82 0.93 16.63 13.13
N MET A 83 0.36 15.47 13.41
CA MET A 83 -0.45 15.20 14.59
C MET A 83 0.38 14.62 15.75
N GLY A 84 1.70 14.53 15.61
CA GLY A 84 2.60 13.94 16.61
C GLY A 84 2.45 12.42 16.71
N ALA A 85 1.91 11.76 15.73
CA ALA A 85 1.67 10.32 15.73
C ALA A 85 2.83 9.55 15.12
N LYS A 86 3.08 8.35 15.64
CA LYS A 86 4.05 7.42 15.09
C LYS A 86 3.34 6.52 14.07
N PRO A 87 3.81 6.44 12.81
CA PRO A 87 3.23 5.53 11.83
C PRO A 87 3.56 4.08 12.19
N LEU A 88 2.55 3.23 12.27
CA LEU A 88 2.69 1.81 12.60
C LEU A 88 2.25 0.91 11.45
N TYR A 89 1.13 1.23 10.83
CA TYR A 89 0.54 0.41 9.77
C TYR A 89 0.07 1.29 8.63
N LEU A 90 0.04 0.71 7.45
CA LEU A 90 -0.40 1.37 6.24
C LEU A 90 -1.35 0.46 5.48
N THR A 91 -2.43 1.02 4.94
CA THR A 91 -3.22 0.35 3.91
C THR A 91 -2.90 0.97 2.57
N CYS A 92 -2.92 0.17 1.52
CA CYS A 92 -2.65 0.63 0.17
C CYS A 92 -3.75 0.10 -0.77
N ALA A 93 -4.45 1.02 -1.41
CA ALA A 93 -5.50 0.69 -2.36
C ALA A 93 -5.17 1.16 -3.78
#